data_dbf2a162f094ddb0b65f57659b709d26
#
_entry.id   dbf2a162f094ddb0b65f57659b709d26
#
_cell.length_a   1.000
_cell.length_b   1.000
_cell.length_c   1.000
_cell.angle_alpha   90.00
_cell.angle_beta   90.00
_cell.angle_gamma   90.00
#
_symmetry.space_group_name_H-M   'P 1'
#
loop_
_entity.id
_entity.type
_entity.pdbx_description
1 polymer ?
#
loop_
_entity_poly.entity_id
_entity_poly.type
_entity_poly.pdbx_seq_one_letter_code
_entity_poly.pdbx_strand_id
1 'polypeptide(L)'
;DCAPIIPGYLRMINNLIATKKLQIHLAIQSPAFINGNQLLIEKVFSNLISNAVKYSPHGASVDIILQNTNGRFLFSVENTGTHIPEDDIPKLFDAFYRMEQSRSRRTGGSGLGLYMVQRILQQHNSYCEACNTENGVKFFFTI
;
A
#
# COMPACT_ATOMS: atom_id res chain seq x y z
N ASP A 1 13.52 13.38 2.33
CA ASP A 1 12.26 13.68 1.63
C ASP A 1 11.74 12.43 0.93
N CYS A 2 10.58 11.95 1.36
CA CYS A 2 9.95 10.74 0.83
C CYS A 2 8.96 11.01 -0.32
N ALA A 3 8.62 12.27 -0.58
CA ALA A 3 7.64 12.60 -1.62
C ALA A 3 7.98 12.06 -3.01
N PRO A 4 9.24 12.09 -3.49
CA PRO A 4 9.59 11.58 -4.82
C PRO A 4 9.54 10.06 -4.98
N ILE A 5 9.54 9.32 -3.87
CA ILE A 5 9.57 7.85 -3.88
C ILE A 5 8.33 7.27 -4.57
N ILE A 6 7.17 7.83 -4.25
CA ILE A 6 5.89 7.32 -4.75
C ILE A 6 5.76 7.47 -6.26
N PRO A 7 5.93 8.67 -6.86
CA PRO A 7 5.89 8.79 -8.32
C PRO A 7 6.98 7.97 -9.00
N GLY A 8 8.17 7.86 -8.38
CA GLY A 8 9.28 7.06 -8.90
C GLY A 8 8.90 5.58 -9.02
N TYR A 9 8.29 5.02 -8.00
CA TYR A 9 7.83 3.64 -8.01
C TYR A 9 6.70 3.41 -9.03
N LEU A 10 5.75 4.33 -9.12
CA LEU A 10 4.66 4.22 -10.09
C LEU A 10 5.17 4.19 -11.53
N ARG A 11 6.23 4.93 -11.85
CA ARG A 11 6.88 4.85 -13.17
C ARG A 11 7.45 3.46 -13.43
N MET A 12 8.03 2.80 -12.41
CA MET A 12 8.57 1.44 -12.55
C MET A 12 7.50 0.41 -12.89
N ILE A 13 6.29 0.55 -12.32
CA ILE A 13 5.19 -0.39 -12.53
C ILE A 13 4.15 0.09 -13.54
N ASN A 14 4.51 1.09 -14.35
CA ASN A 14 3.59 1.71 -15.31
C ASN A 14 2.97 0.70 -16.28
N ASN A 15 3.73 -0.30 -16.73
CA ASN A 15 3.21 -1.33 -17.64
C ASN A 15 2.06 -2.13 -17.02
N LEU A 16 2.17 -2.49 -15.74
CA LEU A 16 1.10 -3.20 -15.03
C LEU A 16 -0.13 -2.31 -14.85
N ILE A 17 0.07 -1.06 -14.50
CA ILE A 17 -1.00 -0.07 -14.36
C ILE A 17 -1.74 0.09 -15.70
N ALA A 18 -1.01 0.25 -16.79
CA ALA A 18 -1.59 0.40 -18.13
C ALA A 18 -2.32 -0.86 -18.59
N THR A 19 -1.75 -2.04 -18.36
CA THR A 19 -2.36 -3.33 -18.72
C THR A 19 -3.70 -3.54 -18.02
N LYS A 20 -3.78 -3.16 -16.75
CA LYS A 20 -5.02 -3.26 -15.95
C LYS A 20 -5.94 -2.05 -16.12
N LYS A 21 -5.54 -1.04 -16.88
CA LYS A 21 -6.28 0.21 -17.10
C LYS A 21 -6.69 0.89 -15.79
N LEU A 22 -5.79 0.88 -14.80
CA LEU A 22 -6.05 1.51 -13.51
C LEU A 22 -5.98 3.03 -13.61
N GLN A 23 -6.84 3.69 -12.86
CA GLN A 23 -6.82 5.15 -12.68
C GLN A 23 -6.10 5.47 -11.38
N ILE A 24 -4.93 6.11 -11.48
CA ILE A 24 -4.10 6.47 -10.31
C ILE A 24 -4.33 7.94 -9.98
N HIS A 25 -4.74 8.21 -8.74
CA HIS A 25 -4.88 9.56 -8.22
C HIS A 25 -3.86 9.78 -7.10
N LEU A 26 -3.09 10.86 -7.20
CA LEU A 26 -2.05 11.20 -6.24
C LEU A 26 -2.37 12.51 -5.52
N ALA A 27 -2.29 12.50 -4.20
CA ALA A 27 -2.29 13.69 -3.37
C ALA A 27 -1.05 13.65 -2.46
N ILE A 28 0.08 14.09 -3.00
CA ILE A 28 1.38 14.01 -2.34
C ILE A 28 1.83 15.40 -1.90
N GLN A 29 1.93 15.60 -0.59
CA GLN A 29 2.54 16.79 -0.04
C GLN A 29 4.06 16.72 -0.20
N SER A 30 4.67 17.77 -0.75
CA SER A 30 6.11 17.86 -0.94
C SER A 30 6.62 19.20 -0.41
N PRO A 31 7.73 19.24 0.33
CA PRO A 31 8.53 18.07 0.74
C PRO A 31 7.86 17.27 1.88
N ALA A 32 8.19 15.97 1.95
CA ALA A 32 7.75 15.07 3.01
C ALA A 32 8.97 14.47 3.72
N PHE A 33 9.44 15.14 4.78
CA PHE A 33 10.58 14.67 5.57
C PHE A 33 10.13 13.70 6.66
N ILE A 34 10.53 12.45 6.52
CA ILE A 34 10.28 11.38 7.48
C ILE A 34 11.64 10.98 8.08
N ASN A 35 11.70 10.86 9.40
CA ASN A 35 12.89 10.40 10.08
C ASN A 35 12.94 8.87 10.06
N GLY A 36 13.88 8.31 9.30
CA GLY A 36 13.99 6.87 9.18
C GLY A 36 14.98 6.41 8.12
N ASN A 37 15.08 5.11 7.98
CA ASN A 37 15.90 4.49 6.94
C ASN A 37 15.18 4.57 5.59
N GLN A 38 15.79 5.28 4.65
CA GLN A 38 15.18 5.51 3.32
C GLN A 38 14.82 4.21 2.61
N LEU A 39 15.73 3.24 2.57
CA LEU A 39 15.48 1.98 1.85
C LEU A 39 14.32 1.19 2.46
N LEU A 40 14.19 1.23 3.78
CA LEU A 40 13.08 0.55 4.45
C LEU A 40 11.75 1.27 4.21
N ILE A 41 11.74 2.60 4.22
CA ILE A 41 10.53 3.38 3.91
C ILE A 41 10.11 3.20 2.44
N GLU A 42 11.06 3.17 1.51
CA GLU A 42 10.79 2.83 0.10
C GLU A 42 10.11 1.46 -0.01
N LYS A 43 10.58 0.48 0.76
CA LYS A 43 10.00 -0.86 0.80
C LYS A 43 8.56 -0.87 1.31
N VAL A 44 8.26 -0.05 2.30
CA VAL A 44 6.88 0.10 2.81
C VAL A 44 5.95 0.64 1.72
N PHE A 45 6.33 1.75 1.10
CA PHE A 45 5.52 2.36 0.03
C PHE A 45 5.34 1.40 -1.14
N SER A 46 6.42 0.80 -1.63
CA SER A 46 6.36 -0.10 -2.78
C SER A 46 5.49 -1.34 -2.51
N ASN A 47 5.58 -1.93 -1.33
CA ASN A 47 4.75 -3.08 -0.98
C ASN A 47 3.26 -2.73 -0.91
N LEU A 48 2.91 -1.62 -0.28
CA LEU A 48 1.51 -1.22 -0.15
C LEU A 48 0.91 -0.81 -1.50
N ILE A 49 1.65 -0.07 -2.32
CA ILE A 49 1.21 0.32 -3.66
C ILE A 49 1.13 -0.92 -4.58
N SER A 50 2.12 -1.80 -4.54
CA SER A 50 2.12 -3.04 -5.30
C SER A 50 0.91 -3.91 -4.97
N ASN A 51 0.59 -4.07 -3.68
CA ASN A 51 -0.61 -4.79 -3.27
C ASN A 51 -1.88 -4.17 -3.84
N ALA A 52 -2.04 -2.86 -3.72
CA ALA A 52 -3.21 -2.16 -4.25
C ALA A 52 -3.37 -2.39 -5.76
N VAL A 53 -2.28 -2.28 -6.52
CA VAL A 53 -2.29 -2.48 -7.97
C VAL A 53 -2.59 -3.94 -8.34
N LYS A 54 -1.97 -4.90 -7.66
CA LYS A 54 -2.17 -6.33 -7.95
C LYS A 54 -3.59 -6.80 -7.68
N TYR A 55 -4.20 -6.35 -6.60
CA TYR A 55 -5.53 -6.80 -6.18
C TYR A 55 -6.67 -5.95 -6.71
N SER A 56 -6.36 -4.84 -7.39
CA SER A 56 -7.38 -4.04 -8.07
C SER A 56 -7.90 -4.78 -9.30
N PRO A 57 -9.21 -4.84 -9.50
CA PRO A 57 -9.76 -5.33 -10.75
C PRO A 57 -9.45 -4.38 -11.91
N HIS A 58 -9.56 -4.87 -13.13
CA HIS A 58 -9.37 -4.09 -14.35
C HIS A 58 -10.26 -2.83 -14.36
N GLY A 59 -9.68 -1.68 -14.64
CA GLY A 59 -10.39 -0.40 -14.70
C GLY A 59 -10.65 0.27 -13.35
N ALA A 60 -10.19 -0.31 -12.25
CA ALA A 60 -10.37 0.26 -10.91
C ALA A 60 -9.56 1.54 -10.69
N SER A 61 -9.88 2.26 -9.62
CA SER A 61 -9.13 3.42 -9.17
C SER A 61 -8.23 3.09 -7.99
N VAL A 62 -7.06 3.72 -7.93
CA VAL A 62 -6.13 3.65 -6.79
C VAL A 62 -5.79 5.08 -6.37
N ASP A 63 -6.17 5.42 -5.15
CA ASP A 63 -5.92 6.74 -4.56
C ASP A 63 -4.77 6.64 -3.57
N ILE A 64 -3.73 7.44 -3.75
CA ILE A 64 -2.53 7.45 -2.91
C ILE A 64 -2.37 8.85 -2.32
N ILE A 65 -2.30 8.90 -0.99
CA ILE A 65 -2.19 10.16 -0.24
C ILE A 65 -0.94 10.11 0.63
N LEU A 66 -0.17 11.20 0.63
CA LEU A 66 0.88 11.47 1.59
C LEU A 66 0.76 12.91 2.05
N GLN A 67 0.37 13.13 3.30
CA GLN A 67 0.11 14.47 3.82
C GLN A 67 0.52 14.60 5.28
N ASN A 68 0.94 15.81 5.67
CA ASN A 68 1.24 16.11 7.07
C ASN A 68 -0.05 16.26 7.87
N THR A 69 -0.09 15.59 9.01
CA THR A 69 -1.19 15.67 9.96
C THR A 69 -0.60 15.84 11.35
N ASN A 70 -0.65 17.07 11.86
CA ASN A 70 -0.13 17.40 13.21
C ASN A 70 1.34 17.00 13.44
N GLY A 71 2.20 17.26 12.45
CA GLY A 71 3.65 16.99 12.57
C GLY A 71 4.07 15.57 12.22
N ARG A 72 3.13 14.71 11.85
CA ARG A 72 3.39 13.36 11.32
C ARG A 72 2.83 13.24 9.91
N PHE A 73 3.41 12.36 9.12
CA PHE A 73 2.90 12.09 7.78
C PHE A 73 1.93 10.91 7.78
N LEU A 74 0.72 11.18 7.33
CA LEU A 74 -0.25 10.13 6.99
C LEU A 74 0.01 9.66 5.56
N PHE A 75 0.27 8.37 5.40
CA PHE A 75 0.22 7.69 4.11
C PHE A 75 -1.01 6.83 4.04
N SER A 76 -1.71 6.86 2.92
CA SER A 76 -2.79 5.91 2.63
C SER A 76 -2.81 5.51 1.17
N VAL A 77 -3.20 4.29 0.93
CA VAL A 77 -3.51 3.77 -0.41
C VAL A 77 -4.85 3.04 -0.37
N GLU A 78 -5.77 3.48 -1.20
CA GLU A 78 -7.11 2.90 -1.33
C GLU A 78 -7.33 2.44 -2.76
N ASN A 79 -7.76 1.21 -2.95
CA ASN A 79 -8.14 0.69 -4.24
C ASN A 79 -9.60 0.28 -4.25
N THR A 80 -10.28 0.55 -5.36
CA THR A 80 -11.70 0.25 -5.53
C THR A 80 -11.94 -1.12 -6.16
N GLY A 81 -13.19 -1.60 -6.10
CA GLY A 81 -13.65 -2.76 -6.84
C GLY A 81 -13.47 -4.09 -6.14
N THR A 82 -12.92 -4.10 -4.94
CA THR A 82 -12.77 -5.31 -4.12
C THR A 82 -12.85 -4.97 -2.64
N HIS A 83 -13.20 -5.96 -1.82
CA HIS A 83 -13.21 -5.86 -0.36
C HIS A 83 -12.46 -7.04 0.24
N ILE A 84 -11.99 -6.88 1.48
CA ILE A 84 -11.37 -7.95 2.24
C ILE A 84 -12.44 -8.55 3.16
N PRO A 85 -12.59 -9.89 3.23
CA PRO A 85 -13.45 -10.49 4.25
C PRO A 85 -13.06 -10.01 5.64
N GLU A 86 -14.04 -9.61 6.46
CA GLU A 86 -13.77 -9.03 7.78
C GLU A 86 -12.93 -9.94 8.67
N ASP A 87 -13.11 -11.26 8.57
CA ASP A 87 -12.35 -12.24 9.34
C ASP A 87 -10.87 -12.32 8.92
N ASP A 88 -10.54 -11.89 7.71
CA ASP A 88 -9.17 -11.90 7.18
C ASP A 88 -8.37 -10.66 7.61
N ILE A 89 -9.03 -9.54 7.90
CA ILE A 89 -8.35 -8.28 8.24
C ILE A 89 -7.35 -8.44 9.38
N PRO A 90 -7.68 -9.09 10.52
CA PRO A 90 -6.71 -9.26 11.62
C PRO A 90 -5.48 -10.09 11.26
N LYS A 91 -5.55 -10.88 10.18
CA LYS A 91 -4.50 -11.82 9.77
C LYS A 91 -3.62 -11.30 8.64
N LEU A 92 -3.97 -10.15 8.04
CA LEU A 92 -3.30 -9.63 6.83
C LEU A 92 -1.79 -9.43 7.01
N PHE A 93 -1.35 -9.06 8.20
CA PHE A 93 0.05 -8.77 8.50
C PHE A 93 0.82 -9.96 9.07
N ASP A 94 0.18 -11.12 9.22
CA ASP A 94 0.84 -12.33 9.67
C ASP A 94 1.78 -12.86 8.58
N ALA A 95 2.91 -13.44 9.00
CA ALA A 95 3.87 -14.03 8.07
C ALA A 95 3.21 -15.17 7.28
N PHE A 96 3.44 -15.19 5.96
CA PHE A 96 2.94 -16.19 5.02
C PHE A 96 1.41 -16.25 4.87
N TYR A 97 0.68 -15.36 5.54
CA TYR A 97 -0.77 -15.32 5.36
C TYR A 97 -1.13 -14.76 3.98
N ARG A 98 -2.01 -15.46 3.28
CA ARG A 98 -2.59 -15.04 2.01
C ARG A 98 -4.08 -15.35 2.02
N MET A 99 -4.89 -14.39 1.54
CA MET A 99 -6.32 -14.63 1.34
C MET A 99 -6.51 -15.77 0.32
N GLU A 100 -7.57 -16.54 0.46
CA GLU A 100 -7.86 -17.68 -0.41
C GLU A 100 -7.84 -17.28 -1.89
N GLN A 101 -8.40 -16.14 -2.23
CA GLN A 101 -8.42 -15.59 -3.60
C GLN A 101 -7.03 -15.24 -4.14
N SER A 102 -6.07 -14.96 -3.26
CA SER A 102 -4.70 -14.57 -3.62
C SER A 102 -3.71 -15.75 -3.61
N ARG A 103 -4.16 -16.94 -3.22
CA ARG A 103 -3.33 -18.16 -3.22
C ARG A 103 -3.04 -18.71 -4.61
N SER A 104 -3.74 -18.18 -5.63
CA SER A 104 -3.47 -18.58 -6.99
C SER A 104 -2.08 -18.12 -7.43
N ARG A 105 -1.39 -18.95 -8.23
CA ARG A 105 -0.08 -18.61 -8.78
C ARG A 105 -0.08 -17.37 -9.67
N ARG A 106 -1.27 -16.95 -10.17
CA ARG A 106 -1.43 -15.79 -11.04
C ARG A 106 -1.21 -14.46 -10.33
N THR A 107 -1.49 -14.39 -9.02
CA THR A 107 -1.32 -13.16 -8.25
C THR A 107 0.10 -13.01 -7.70
N GLY A 108 0.88 -14.08 -7.67
CA GLY A 108 2.26 -14.06 -7.18
C GLY A 108 2.38 -13.73 -5.69
N GLY A 109 3.60 -13.56 -5.23
CA GLY A 109 3.90 -13.13 -3.87
C GLY A 109 4.07 -14.28 -2.88
N SER A 110 4.85 -14.02 -1.83
CA SER A 110 5.24 -15.00 -0.81
C SER A 110 4.38 -14.96 0.45
N GLY A 111 3.49 -13.98 0.58
CA GLY A 111 2.76 -13.70 1.82
C GLY A 111 3.61 -12.96 2.86
N LEU A 112 4.76 -12.41 2.47
CA LEU A 112 5.68 -11.69 3.36
C LEU A 112 5.64 -10.18 3.20
N GLY A 113 5.05 -9.64 2.13
CA GLY A 113 5.06 -8.19 1.85
C GLY A 113 4.43 -7.37 2.97
N LEU A 114 3.23 -7.68 3.39
CA LEU A 114 2.54 -6.99 4.49
C LEU A 114 3.18 -7.26 5.85
N TYR A 115 3.66 -8.49 6.08
CA TYR A 115 4.43 -8.80 7.29
C TYR A 115 5.66 -7.91 7.40
N MET A 116 6.43 -7.75 6.31
CA MET A 116 7.60 -6.86 6.29
C MET A 116 7.22 -5.40 6.50
N VAL A 117 6.15 -4.93 5.88
CA VAL A 117 5.62 -3.57 6.09
C VAL A 117 5.42 -3.32 7.58
N GLN A 118 4.71 -4.22 8.27
CA GLN A 118 4.44 -4.07 9.70
C GLN A 118 5.71 -4.09 10.53
N ARG A 119 6.65 -4.97 10.22
CA ARG A 119 7.95 -5.04 10.94
C ARG A 119 8.75 -3.76 10.76
N ILE A 120 8.81 -3.22 9.55
CA ILE A 120 9.53 -1.96 9.29
C ILE A 120 8.87 -0.80 10.04
N LEU A 121 7.54 -0.70 9.98
CA LEU A 121 6.82 0.38 10.65
C LEU A 121 6.98 0.30 12.18
N GLN A 122 6.98 -0.89 12.76
CA GLN A 122 7.24 -1.07 14.19
C GLN A 122 8.61 -0.53 14.60
N GLN A 123 9.64 -0.71 13.77
CA GLN A 123 10.98 -0.12 14.01
C GLN A 123 10.98 1.41 13.95
N HIS A 124 9.97 2.00 13.34
CA HIS A 124 9.78 3.45 13.24
C HIS A 124 8.68 3.98 14.17
N ASN A 125 8.31 3.22 15.20
CA ASN A 125 7.26 3.56 16.16
C ASN A 125 5.91 3.86 15.49
N SER A 126 5.59 3.07 14.46
CA SER A 126 4.36 3.16 13.69
C SER A 126 3.79 1.77 13.45
N TYR A 127 2.60 1.72 12.89
CA TYR A 127 1.99 0.46 12.44
C TYR A 127 0.99 0.74 11.31
N CYS A 128 0.81 -0.24 10.45
CA CYS A 128 -0.14 -0.19 9.35
C CYS A 128 -1.49 -0.77 9.77
N GLU A 129 -2.54 -0.10 9.33
CA GLU A 129 -3.92 -0.57 9.49
C GLU A 129 -4.53 -0.82 8.12
N ALA A 130 -5.53 -1.69 8.09
CA ALA A 130 -6.32 -1.99 6.91
C ALA A 130 -7.80 -1.97 7.25
N CYS A 131 -8.61 -1.45 6.33
CA CYS A 131 -10.06 -1.47 6.49
C CYS A 131 -10.75 -1.53 5.12
N ASN A 132 -11.96 -2.07 5.10
CA ASN A 132 -12.85 -1.89 3.97
C ASN A 132 -13.42 -0.47 3.98
N THR A 133 -13.56 0.11 2.80
CA THR A 133 -14.26 1.37 2.58
C THR A 133 -15.55 1.10 1.80
N GLU A 134 -16.35 2.12 1.56
CA GLU A 134 -17.59 1.96 0.79
C GLU A 134 -17.34 1.28 -0.57
N ASN A 135 -16.28 1.69 -1.27
CA ASN A 135 -16.00 1.25 -2.64
C ASN A 135 -14.81 0.30 -2.76
N GLY A 136 -14.07 0.05 -1.70
CA GLY A 136 -12.85 -0.73 -1.80
C GLY A 136 -12.16 -1.05 -0.49
N VAL A 137 -10.83 -1.06 -0.54
CA VAL A 137 -9.93 -1.39 0.56
C VAL A 137 -8.90 -0.30 0.74
N LYS A 138 -8.62 0.04 1.99
CA LYS A 138 -7.65 1.07 2.34
C LYS A 138 -6.61 0.53 3.32
N PHE A 139 -5.34 0.76 3.00
CA PHE A 139 -4.20 0.56 3.89
C PHE A 139 -3.63 1.92 4.26
N PHE A 140 -3.32 2.14 5.53
CA PHE A 140 -2.82 3.44 5.98
C PHE A 140 -1.96 3.33 7.23
N PHE A 141 -1.07 4.30 7.39
CA PHE A 141 -0.25 4.46 8.61
C PHE A 141 0.14 5.92 8.79
N THR A 142 0.57 6.25 10.01
CA THR A 142 1.10 7.59 10.34
C THR A 142 2.53 7.44 10.87
N ILE A 143 3.47 8.22 10.35
CA ILE A 143 4.89 8.15 10.71
C ILE A 143 5.49 9.54 10.93
#